data_58f9d5638d0bd62e1c3acf984e8ad0ca
#
_entry.id   58f9d5638d0bd62e1c3acf984e8ad0ca
#
_cell.length_a   1.000
_cell.length_b   1.000
_cell.length_c   1.000
_cell.angle_alpha   90.00
_cell.angle_beta   90.00
_cell.angle_gamma   90.00
#
_symmetry.space_group_name_H-M   'P 1'
#
loop_
_entity.id
_entity.type
_entity.pdbx_description
1 polymer ?
#
loop_
_entity_poly.entity_id
_entity_poly.type
_entity_poly.pdbx_seq_one_letter_code
_entity_poly.pdbx_strand_id
1 'polypeptide(L)'
;ACLRKDLRLAGPMLYSASRFEQEYGISRHIKRLMKSNKPVSTEKINRALQAYQEDNDITLAEKQKEAVISCFQNPVTIITGGPGTGKTTVTKAVLYVHKELFGEDNSLPCLLAPTGRAARRMTEQTGVEASTIHSAIGLRGDDCVGGCDCDGPLFGNIFIIDECSMMDSFVAYNLLQKIPGRTRVVFVGDPEQLPSVGAGNVLYEMIRSGMVPVTKLNVIYRQAQGNPIVENAQKMRHGDVNLHYAKKQFMFMEDRTGDPARIEEAVCELYEKSIRAKGASNVALLCPYRHKSALNVNRFNKLLQERINPASPTKNFAIFNSKLFREGDRVMQTKNTDFAKNGDIGVIHSISFEADKDDPN
;
A
#
# COMPACT_ATOMS: atom_id res chain seq x y z
N ALA A 1 42.52 -3.39 4.91
CA ALA A 1 41.53 -3.36 3.82
C ALA A 1 41.28 -1.91 3.45
N CYS A 2 41.66 -1.52 2.24
CA CYS A 2 41.32 -0.20 1.72
C CYS A 2 39.79 -0.08 1.77
N LEU A 3 39.31 0.77 2.67
CA LEU A 3 37.94 1.19 2.69
C LEU A 3 37.72 1.97 1.40
N ARG A 4 37.12 1.31 0.42
CA ARG A 4 36.61 2.03 -0.74
C ARG A 4 35.65 3.09 -0.20
N LYS A 5 35.67 4.29 -0.80
CA LYS A 5 34.76 5.40 -0.41
C LYS A 5 33.30 4.98 -0.37
N ASP A 6 32.97 3.85 -0.99
CA ASP A 6 31.63 3.26 -1.14
C ASP A 6 31.18 2.39 0.03
N LEU A 7 32.03 2.14 1.04
CA LEU A 7 31.74 1.29 2.19
C LEU A 7 31.82 2.05 3.50
N ARG A 8 30.95 1.69 4.45
CA ARG A 8 30.93 2.21 5.83
C ARG A 8 30.85 1.07 6.82
N LEU A 9 31.60 1.19 7.91
CA LEU A 9 31.52 0.29 9.06
C LEU A 9 30.67 0.95 10.16
N ALA A 10 29.70 0.21 10.69
CA ALA A 10 28.92 0.61 11.86
C ALA A 10 28.89 -0.56 12.84
N GLY A 11 29.71 -0.52 13.86
CA GLY A 11 29.97 -1.67 14.74
C GLY A 11 30.49 -2.86 13.94
N PRO A 12 29.89 -4.05 14.05
CA PRO A 12 30.26 -5.25 13.29
C PRO A 12 29.66 -5.28 11.87
N MET A 13 28.87 -4.30 11.49
CA MET A 13 28.11 -4.28 10.23
C MET A 13 28.84 -3.50 9.15
N LEU A 14 28.89 -4.07 7.94
CA LEU A 14 29.44 -3.42 6.76
C LEU A 14 28.29 -2.99 5.82
N TYR A 15 28.24 -1.71 5.54
CA TYR A 15 27.25 -1.10 4.65
C TYR A 15 27.88 -0.59 3.36
N SER A 16 27.09 -0.55 2.27
CA SER A 16 27.39 0.42 1.22
C SER A 16 27.16 1.84 1.76
N ALA A 17 27.95 2.80 1.30
CA ALA A 17 27.86 4.18 1.80
C ALA A 17 26.42 4.74 1.63
N SER A 18 25.78 4.49 0.50
CA SER A 18 24.42 4.95 0.22
C SER A 18 23.38 4.34 1.19
N ARG A 19 23.49 3.05 1.52
CA ARG A 19 22.58 2.41 2.49
C ARG A 19 22.78 2.93 3.90
N PHE A 20 24.04 3.12 4.30
CA PHE A 20 24.35 3.74 5.58
C PHE A 20 23.74 5.13 5.71
N GLU A 21 23.89 5.97 4.67
CA GLU A 21 23.32 7.33 4.65
C GLU A 21 21.77 7.30 4.74
N GLN A 22 21.12 6.35 4.07
CA GLN A 22 19.67 6.19 4.16
C GLN A 22 19.23 5.83 5.59
N GLU A 23 19.79 4.79 6.19
CA GLU A 23 19.41 4.34 7.54
C GLU A 23 19.75 5.38 8.60
N TYR A 24 20.97 5.94 8.55
CA TYR A 24 21.38 7.00 9.45
C TYR A 24 20.51 8.25 9.30
N GLY A 25 20.21 8.64 8.06
CA GLY A 25 19.36 9.76 7.74
C GLY A 25 17.92 9.58 8.24
N ILE A 26 17.33 8.38 8.07
CA ILE A 26 16.01 8.04 8.65
C ILE A 26 16.04 8.29 10.16
N SER A 27 16.99 7.72 10.87
CA SER A 27 17.12 7.90 12.31
C SER A 27 17.24 9.38 12.72
N ARG A 28 18.05 10.15 11.99
CA ARG A 28 18.24 11.59 12.22
C ARG A 28 16.94 12.37 12.00
N HIS A 29 16.22 12.07 10.91
CA HIS A 29 14.98 12.77 10.60
C HIS A 29 13.85 12.41 11.58
N ILE A 30 13.71 11.15 11.99
CA ILE A 30 12.77 10.75 13.05
C ILE A 30 13.07 11.50 14.35
N LYS A 31 14.34 11.54 14.79
CA LYS A 31 14.74 12.29 15.99
C LYS A 31 14.46 13.80 15.87
N ARG A 32 14.60 14.38 14.68
CA ARG A 32 14.24 15.78 14.41
C ARG A 32 12.73 15.99 14.56
N LEU A 33 11.92 15.11 13.99
CA LEU A 33 10.47 15.20 14.04
C LEU A 33 9.92 14.98 15.46
N MET A 34 10.50 14.06 16.23
CA MET A 34 10.08 13.81 17.61
C MET A 34 10.26 15.01 18.56
N LYS A 35 11.07 15.99 18.19
CA LYS A 35 11.28 17.22 18.97
C LYS A 35 10.36 18.36 18.54
N SER A 36 9.49 18.14 17.56
CA SER A 36 8.92 19.24 16.79
C SER A 36 7.61 19.83 17.31
N ASN A 37 6.81 19.09 18.06
CA ASN A 37 5.48 19.52 18.49
C ASN A 37 5.24 19.34 19.99
N LYS A 38 4.38 20.24 20.55
CA LYS A 38 3.92 20.08 21.94
C LYS A 38 2.74 19.11 22.00
N PRO A 39 2.63 18.32 23.09
CA PRO A 39 1.45 17.50 23.35
C PRO A 39 0.19 18.35 23.45
N VAL A 40 -0.92 17.82 22.96
CA VAL A 40 -2.27 18.37 23.19
C VAL A 40 -2.85 17.74 24.45
N SER A 41 -3.63 18.51 25.22
CA SER A 41 -4.23 17.95 26.45
C SER A 41 -5.20 16.82 26.14
N THR A 42 -5.18 15.79 26.99
CA THR A 42 -6.02 14.60 26.83
C THR A 42 -7.51 14.93 26.87
N GLU A 43 -7.91 15.94 27.67
CA GLU A 43 -9.31 16.36 27.79
C GLU A 43 -9.83 16.93 26.47
N LYS A 44 -9.02 17.76 25.77
CA LYS A 44 -9.39 18.30 24.46
C LYS A 44 -9.52 17.19 23.41
N ILE A 45 -8.57 16.24 23.40
CA ILE A 45 -8.60 15.09 22.50
C ILE A 45 -9.85 14.25 22.77
N ASN A 46 -10.14 13.93 24.04
CA ASN A 46 -11.30 13.10 24.40
C ASN A 46 -12.63 13.77 24.04
N ARG A 47 -12.74 15.10 24.19
CA ARG A 47 -13.92 15.85 23.76
C ARG A 47 -14.14 15.73 22.24
N ALA A 48 -13.09 15.93 21.46
CA ALA A 48 -13.17 15.79 20.00
C ALA A 48 -13.45 14.35 19.57
N LEU A 49 -12.89 13.35 20.27
CA LEU A 49 -13.18 11.94 20.03
C LEU A 49 -14.63 11.58 20.36
N GLN A 50 -15.19 12.16 21.41
CA GLN A 50 -16.60 11.96 21.75
C GLN A 50 -17.50 12.53 20.67
N ALA A 51 -17.24 13.75 20.20
CA ALA A 51 -17.96 14.35 19.09
C ALA A 51 -17.87 13.49 17.81
N TYR A 52 -16.68 12.96 17.50
CA TYR A 52 -16.51 12.04 16.36
C TYR A 52 -17.39 10.81 16.47
N GLN A 53 -17.49 10.20 17.65
CA GLN A 53 -18.29 9.00 17.88
C GLN A 53 -19.80 9.31 17.77
N GLU A 54 -20.24 10.47 18.29
CA GLU A 54 -21.62 10.92 18.21
C GLU A 54 -22.03 11.24 16.75
N ASP A 55 -21.22 12.01 16.03
CA ASP A 55 -21.50 12.42 14.65
C ASP A 55 -21.52 11.25 13.66
N ASN A 56 -20.81 10.17 13.93
CA ASN A 56 -20.73 9.02 13.05
C ASN A 56 -21.50 7.78 13.56
N ASP A 57 -22.22 7.89 14.67
CA ASP A 57 -22.96 6.80 15.33
C ASP A 57 -22.10 5.53 15.51
N ILE A 58 -20.87 5.72 16.02
CA ILE A 58 -19.93 4.61 16.25
C ILE A 58 -19.34 4.67 17.66
N THR A 59 -18.89 3.52 18.13
CA THR A 59 -18.11 3.39 19.37
C THR A 59 -16.72 2.87 19.04
N LEU A 60 -15.71 3.65 19.36
CA LEU A 60 -14.31 3.22 19.21
C LEU A 60 -13.90 2.30 20.38
N ALA A 61 -13.19 1.21 20.05
CA ALA A 61 -12.56 0.38 21.07
C ALA A 61 -11.44 1.14 21.79
N GLU A 62 -11.11 0.73 23.01
CA GLU A 62 -10.10 1.41 23.84
C GLU A 62 -8.75 1.58 23.12
N LYS A 63 -8.28 0.53 22.42
CA LYS A 63 -7.04 0.62 21.63
C LYS A 63 -7.12 1.58 20.44
N GLN A 64 -8.29 1.81 19.88
CA GLN A 64 -8.48 2.81 18.83
C GLN A 64 -8.46 4.22 19.40
N LYS A 65 -9.10 4.45 20.56
CA LYS A 65 -9.02 5.73 21.29
C LYS A 65 -7.58 6.04 21.69
N GLU A 66 -6.88 5.06 22.27
CA GLU A 66 -5.46 5.17 22.63
C GLU A 66 -4.60 5.56 21.42
N ALA A 67 -4.85 4.95 20.25
CA ALA A 67 -4.13 5.29 19.03
C ALA A 67 -4.35 6.75 18.60
N VAL A 68 -5.59 7.24 18.62
CA VAL A 68 -5.88 8.63 18.31
C VAL A 68 -5.24 9.57 19.33
N ILE A 69 -5.36 9.30 20.62
CA ILE A 69 -4.75 10.11 21.69
C ILE A 69 -3.23 10.18 21.48
N SER A 70 -2.59 9.05 21.19
CA SER A 70 -1.15 8.97 20.94
C SER A 70 -0.71 9.88 19.78
N CYS A 71 -1.50 10.00 18.71
CA CYS A 71 -1.19 10.87 17.56
C CYS A 71 -1.14 12.36 17.93
N PHE A 72 -1.80 12.80 19.00
CA PHE A 72 -1.81 14.20 19.42
C PHE A 72 -0.92 14.46 20.62
N GLN A 73 -0.59 13.45 21.40
CA GLN A 73 0.38 13.55 22.48
C GLN A 73 1.82 13.46 21.98
N ASN A 74 2.05 12.78 20.87
CA ASN A 74 3.38 12.57 20.31
C ASN A 74 3.50 13.17 18.91
N PRO A 75 4.66 13.74 18.53
CA PRO A 75 4.89 14.27 17.19
C PRO A 75 5.00 13.16 16.12
N VAL A 76 5.50 12.00 16.49
CA VAL A 76 5.62 10.82 15.62
C VAL A 76 4.99 9.64 16.32
N THR A 77 4.11 8.92 15.62
CA THR A 77 3.37 7.77 16.18
C THR A 77 3.25 6.67 15.15
N ILE A 78 3.24 5.43 15.61
CA ILE A 78 3.01 4.25 14.79
C ILE A 78 1.72 3.57 15.22
N ILE A 79 0.83 3.30 14.27
CA ILE A 79 -0.40 2.52 14.46
C ILE A 79 -0.25 1.22 13.70
N THR A 80 -0.27 0.09 14.41
CA THR A 80 -0.17 -1.23 13.79
C THR A 80 -1.41 -2.07 14.04
N GLY A 81 -1.65 -3.01 13.16
CA GLY A 81 -2.74 -3.98 13.33
C GLY A 81 -2.98 -4.79 12.07
N GLY A 82 -3.49 -5.98 12.23
CA GLY A 82 -3.85 -6.87 11.14
C GLY A 82 -5.04 -6.37 10.30
N PRO A 83 -5.45 -7.13 9.29
CA PRO A 83 -6.64 -6.83 8.52
C PRO A 83 -7.88 -6.84 9.44
N GLY A 84 -8.81 -5.90 9.21
CA GLY A 84 -10.07 -5.83 9.99
C GLY A 84 -9.95 -5.27 11.41
N THR A 85 -8.80 -4.74 11.84
CA THR A 85 -8.62 -4.12 13.17
C THR A 85 -9.06 -2.66 13.25
N GLY A 86 -9.52 -2.09 12.14
CA GLY A 86 -10.07 -0.73 12.10
C GLY A 86 -9.03 0.38 11.95
N LYS A 87 -7.87 0.10 11.33
CA LYS A 87 -6.86 1.14 11.01
C LYS A 87 -7.48 2.34 10.27
N THR A 88 -8.31 2.08 9.27
CA THR A 88 -9.01 3.15 8.52
C THR A 88 -9.94 3.98 9.40
N THR A 89 -10.65 3.33 10.34
CA THR A 89 -11.52 4.04 11.30
C THR A 89 -10.72 4.96 12.20
N VAL A 90 -9.55 4.50 12.66
CA VAL A 90 -8.62 5.32 13.45
C VAL A 90 -8.08 6.49 12.61
N THR A 91 -7.72 6.25 11.34
CA THR A 91 -7.29 7.32 10.43
C THR A 91 -8.36 8.41 10.27
N LYS A 92 -9.63 8.03 10.06
CA LYS A 92 -10.75 8.98 10.01
C LYS A 92 -10.90 9.76 11.32
N ALA A 93 -10.84 9.08 12.45
CA ALA A 93 -10.91 9.71 13.76
C ALA A 93 -9.75 10.71 13.98
N VAL A 94 -8.53 10.37 13.57
CA VAL A 94 -7.37 11.28 13.64
C VAL A 94 -7.61 12.53 12.80
N LEU A 95 -8.12 12.40 11.58
CA LEU A 95 -8.44 13.53 10.70
C LEU A 95 -9.52 14.42 11.30
N TYR A 96 -10.60 13.84 11.80
CA TYR A 96 -11.69 14.57 12.46
C TYR A 96 -11.18 15.34 13.69
N VAL A 97 -10.49 14.65 14.59
CA VAL A 97 -9.94 15.26 15.81
C VAL A 97 -8.92 16.36 15.48
N HIS A 98 -8.14 16.18 14.41
CA HIS A 98 -7.20 17.22 13.96
C HIS A 98 -7.95 18.49 13.52
N LYS A 99 -9.03 18.35 12.73
CA LYS A 99 -9.87 19.44 12.30
C LYS A 99 -10.53 20.15 13.49
N GLU A 100 -11.08 19.41 14.45
CA GLU A 100 -11.70 19.96 15.66
C GLU A 100 -10.71 20.71 16.55
N LEU A 101 -9.48 20.22 16.68
CA LEU A 101 -8.47 20.83 17.56
C LEU A 101 -7.82 22.10 16.97
N PHE A 102 -7.67 22.17 15.67
CA PHE A 102 -6.91 23.24 15.02
C PHE A 102 -7.76 24.14 14.11
N GLY A 103 -9.01 23.80 13.89
CA GLY A 103 -9.92 24.49 12.96
C GLY A 103 -9.71 24.06 11.51
N GLU A 104 -10.74 24.27 10.68
CA GLU A 104 -10.76 23.84 9.28
C GLU A 104 -9.63 24.47 8.47
N ASP A 105 -9.44 25.77 8.60
CA ASP A 105 -8.43 26.55 7.87
C ASP A 105 -6.99 26.18 8.25
N ASN A 106 -6.78 25.62 9.44
CA ASN A 106 -5.47 25.22 9.95
C ASN A 106 -5.26 23.69 9.96
N SER A 107 -6.25 22.93 9.50
CA SER A 107 -6.12 21.48 9.37
C SER A 107 -5.67 21.13 7.95
N LEU A 108 -4.37 20.87 7.79
CA LEU A 108 -3.72 20.62 6.50
C LEU A 108 -3.19 19.19 6.46
N PRO A 109 -4.06 18.19 6.28
CA PRO A 109 -3.63 16.79 6.23
C PRO A 109 -2.95 16.47 4.90
N CYS A 110 -1.85 15.74 4.98
CA CYS A 110 -1.16 15.14 3.84
C CYS A 110 -1.24 13.61 3.96
N LEU A 111 -2.03 12.99 3.10
CA LEU A 111 -2.26 11.55 3.10
C LEU A 111 -1.41 10.88 2.04
N LEU A 112 -0.62 9.89 2.46
CA LEU A 112 0.37 9.24 1.60
C LEU A 112 0.24 7.72 1.69
N ALA A 113 0.48 7.06 0.56
CA ALA A 113 0.56 5.59 0.50
C ALA A 113 1.63 5.14 -0.51
N PRO A 114 2.22 3.93 -0.37
CA PRO A 114 3.27 3.46 -1.27
C PRO A 114 2.79 3.14 -2.69
N THR A 115 1.50 2.87 -2.88
CA THR A 115 0.93 2.48 -4.18
C THR A 115 -0.27 3.35 -4.56
N GLY A 116 -0.52 3.54 -5.87
CA GLY A 116 -1.66 4.29 -6.37
C GLY A 116 -3.00 3.71 -5.91
N ARG A 117 -3.13 2.38 -5.86
CA ARG A 117 -4.33 1.71 -5.36
C ARG A 117 -4.59 1.98 -3.88
N ALA A 118 -3.54 1.97 -3.05
CA ALA A 118 -3.67 2.29 -1.62
C ALA A 118 -4.04 3.76 -1.42
N ALA A 119 -3.40 4.69 -2.14
CA ALA A 119 -3.73 6.11 -2.09
C ALA A 119 -5.19 6.37 -2.49
N ARG A 120 -5.64 5.81 -3.62
CA ARG A 120 -7.03 5.93 -4.06
C ARG A 120 -8.02 5.39 -3.03
N ARG A 121 -7.77 4.21 -2.48
CA ARG A 121 -8.60 3.63 -1.42
C ARG A 121 -8.64 4.53 -0.18
N MET A 122 -7.50 5.13 0.19
CA MET A 122 -7.41 6.07 1.29
C MET A 122 -8.27 7.31 1.03
N THR A 123 -8.23 7.88 -0.19
CA THR A 123 -9.10 8.98 -0.61
C THR A 123 -10.58 8.60 -0.52
N GLU A 124 -10.96 7.47 -1.11
CA GLU A 124 -12.36 6.99 -1.11
C GLU A 124 -12.89 6.78 0.32
N GLN A 125 -12.05 6.31 1.22
CA GLN A 125 -12.44 6.02 2.60
C GLN A 125 -12.47 7.26 3.50
N THR A 126 -11.55 8.20 3.32
CA THR A 126 -11.41 9.36 4.21
C THR A 126 -12.12 10.60 3.69
N GLY A 127 -12.40 10.68 2.39
CA GLY A 127 -12.87 11.88 1.70
C GLY A 127 -11.79 12.96 1.51
N VAL A 128 -10.55 12.69 1.95
CA VAL A 128 -9.40 13.59 1.80
C VAL A 128 -8.48 13.03 0.72
N GLU A 129 -8.03 13.88 -0.19
CA GLU A 129 -7.16 13.46 -1.28
C GLU A 129 -5.84 12.89 -0.75
N ALA A 130 -5.51 11.69 -1.21
CA ALA A 130 -4.27 11.00 -0.89
C ALA A 130 -3.44 10.80 -2.16
N SER A 131 -2.13 10.85 -2.03
CA SER A 131 -1.20 10.64 -3.13
C SER A 131 -0.23 9.50 -2.86
N THR A 132 0.48 9.04 -3.90
CA THR A 132 1.57 8.10 -3.68
C THR A 132 2.78 8.82 -3.10
N ILE A 133 3.52 8.12 -2.23
CA ILE A 133 4.76 8.66 -1.67
C ILE A 133 5.70 9.09 -2.80
N HIS A 134 5.88 8.25 -3.84
CA HIS A 134 6.73 8.54 -5.00
C HIS A 134 6.32 9.85 -5.71
N SER A 135 5.02 10.04 -5.94
CA SER A 135 4.51 11.27 -6.56
C SER A 135 4.75 12.48 -5.67
N ALA A 136 4.46 12.36 -4.37
CA ALA A 136 4.60 13.46 -3.42
C ALA A 136 6.06 13.93 -3.28
N ILE A 137 7.02 13.02 -3.32
CA ILE A 137 8.44 13.37 -3.22
C ILE A 137 9.12 13.62 -4.58
N GLY A 138 8.37 13.58 -5.69
CA GLY A 138 8.88 13.87 -7.04
C GLY A 138 9.71 12.76 -7.68
N LEU A 139 9.62 11.52 -7.19
CA LEU A 139 10.27 10.37 -7.83
C LEU A 139 9.45 9.93 -9.05
N ARG A 140 9.91 10.20 -10.25
CA ARG A 140 9.27 9.79 -11.53
C ARG A 140 10.05 8.66 -12.17
N GLY A 141 9.43 7.48 -12.29
CA GLY A 141 9.87 6.38 -13.17
C GLY A 141 11.23 5.76 -12.89
N ASP A 142 11.87 5.24 -13.93
CA ASP A 142 13.15 4.51 -13.88
C ASP A 142 14.38 5.41 -13.54
N ASP A 143 14.19 6.72 -13.41
CA ASP A 143 15.23 7.72 -13.16
C ASP A 143 15.52 7.93 -11.66
N CYS A 144 15.36 6.89 -10.85
CA CYS A 144 15.71 6.94 -9.41
C CYS A 144 17.22 7.11 -9.11
N VAL A 145 17.99 7.56 -10.07
CA VAL A 145 19.41 7.85 -9.95
C VAL A 145 19.62 9.36 -10.14
N GLY A 146 19.23 10.12 -9.14
CA GLY A 146 19.59 11.53 -9.05
C GLY A 146 18.44 12.52 -9.18
N GLY A 147 18.09 13.15 -8.08
CA GLY A 147 17.37 14.39 -8.00
C GLY A 147 15.84 14.30 -8.09
N CYS A 148 15.18 14.68 -7.01
CA CYS A 148 13.76 15.00 -7.05
C CYS A 148 13.57 16.34 -7.78
N ASP A 149 12.71 16.41 -8.79
CA ASP A 149 12.31 17.66 -9.47
C ASP A 149 11.51 18.64 -8.58
N CYS A 150 11.18 18.24 -7.35
CA CYS A 150 10.49 19.06 -6.37
C CYS A 150 11.45 19.46 -5.25
N ASP A 151 12.08 20.61 -5.34
CA ASP A 151 13.13 21.06 -4.39
C ASP A 151 12.60 21.55 -3.02
N GLY A 152 11.30 21.49 -2.77
CA GLY A 152 10.69 22.02 -1.57
C GLY A 152 10.24 20.98 -0.54
N PRO A 153 9.99 21.45 0.72
CA PRO A 153 9.32 20.61 1.71
C PRO A 153 7.87 20.32 1.30
N LEU A 154 7.37 19.17 1.74
CA LEU A 154 5.96 18.83 1.57
C LEU A 154 5.06 19.80 2.35
N PHE A 155 3.90 20.06 1.80
CA PHE A 155 2.90 20.92 2.46
C PHE A 155 1.98 20.08 3.35
N GLY A 156 1.82 20.50 4.60
CA GLY A 156 0.94 19.85 5.56
C GLY A 156 1.43 20.03 7.01
N ASN A 157 0.53 19.84 7.95
CA ASN A 157 0.83 19.90 9.37
C ASN A 157 0.51 18.59 10.13
N ILE A 158 -0.17 17.67 9.44
CA ILE A 158 -0.28 16.28 9.83
C ILE A 158 -0.07 15.38 8.60
N PHE A 159 0.85 14.44 8.70
CA PHE A 159 1.17 13.45 7.68
C PHE A 159 0.69 12.09 8.14
N ILE A 160 -0.16 11.44 7.36
CA ILE A 160 -0.61 10.07 7.62
C ILE A 160 -0.11 9.20 6.46
N ILE A 161 0.77 8.26 6.77
CA ILE A 161 1.41 7.39 5.80
C ILE A 161 0.87 5.98 6.03
N ASP A 162 0.00 5.51 5.12
CA ASP A 162 -0.60 4.17 5.22
C ASP A 162 0.22 3.12 4.48
N GLU A 163 -0.02 1.84 4.78
CA GLU A 163 0.68 0.67 4.22
C GLU A 163 2.22 0.77 4.34
N CYS A 164 2.72 1.30 5.46
CA CYS A 164 4.14 1.55 5.69
C CYS A 164 5.03 0.30 5.67
N SER A 165 4.47 -0.90 5.77
CA SER A 165 5.20 -2.17 5.61
C SER A 165 5.87 -2.30 4.24
N MET A 166 5.32 -1.65 3.21
CA MET A 166 5.84 -1.67 1.85
C MET A 166 6.92 -0.58 1.59
N MET A 167 7.21 0.27 2.57
CA MET A 167 8.15 1.38 2.43
C MET A 167 9.58 0.91 2.72
N ASP A 168 10.47 0.99 1.74
CA ASP A 168 11.89 0.69 1.89
C ASP A 168 12.70 1.88 2.43
N SER A 169 14.00 1.64 2.71
CA SER A 169 14.88 2.68 3.27
C SER A 169 15.09 3.87 2.32
N PHE A 170 15.10 3.66 1.01
CA PHE A 170 15.28 4.75 0.05
C PHE A 170 14.06 5.68 0.03
N VAL A 171 12.88 5.11 -0.06
CA VAL A 171 11.60 5.86 -0.06
C VAL A 171 11.40 6.57 1.27
N ALA A 172 11.65 5.88 2.39
CA ALA A 172 11.53 6.46 3.73
C ALA A 172 12.48 7.64 3.96
N TYR A 173 13.75 7.49 3.55
CA TYR A 173 14.75 8.56 3.67
C TYR A 173 14.31 9.82 2.92
N ASN A 174 13.97 9.68 1.64
CA ASN A 174 13.56 10.82 0.81
C ASN A 174 12.26 11.47 1.31
N LEU A 175 11.29 10.68 1.77
CA LEU A 175 10.07 11.19 2.36
C LEU A 175 10.34 12.01 3.63
N LEU A 176 11.05 11.42 4.59
CA LEU A 176 11.31 12.05 5.88
C LEU A 176 12.18 13.32 5.78
N GLN A 177 13.02 13.42 4.76
CA GLN A 177 13.80 14.61 4.46
C GLN A 177 12.88 15.79 4.08
N LYS A 178 11.78 15.51 3.35
CA LYS A 178 10.85 16.53 2.86
C LYS A 178 9.73 16.90 3.84
N ILE A 179 9.50 16.11 4.88
CA ILE A 179 8.54 16.46 5.92
C ILE A 179 9.07 17.63 6.73
N PRO A 180 8.35 18.78 6.79
CA PRO A 180 8.79 19.95 7.52
C PRO A 180 8.81 19.70 9.04
N GLY A 181 9.53 20.53 9.78
CA GLY A 181 9.43 20.56 11.25
C GLY A 181 8.06 21.09 11.71
N ARG A 182 7.73 20.85 12.97
CA ARG A 182 6.43 21.25 13.59
C ARG A 182 5.22 20.58 12.95
N THR A 183 5.38 19.37 12.43
CA THR A 183 4.31 18.53 11.89
C THR A 183 4.09 17.31 12.75
N ARG A 184 2.92 16.70 12.65
CA ARG A 184 2.65 15.37 13.21
C ARG A 184 2.81 14.32 12.13
N VAL A 185 3.39 13.19 12.46
CA VAL A 185 3.59 12.09 11.51
C VAL A 185 3.02 10.81 12.09
N VAL A 186 2.08 10.22 11.39
CA VAL A 186 1.41 8.97 11.78
C VAL A 186 1.75 7.91 10.74
N PHE A 187 2.52 6.91 11.13
CA PHE A 187 2.79 5.74 10.33
C PHE A 187 1.74 4.67 10.61
N VAL A 188 1.04 4.23 9.57
CA VAL A 188 0.02 3.19 9.67
C VAL A 188 0.47 1.99 8.85
N GLY A 189 0.40 0.79 9.41
CA GLY A 189 0.81 -0.40 8.68
C GLY A 189 0.71 -1.68 9.50
N ASP A 190 1.06 -2.78 8.88
CA ASP A 190 1.10 -4.09 9.51
C ASP A 190 2.48 -4.71 9.31
N PRO A 191 3.34 -4.76 10.35
CA PRO A 191 4.71 -5.27 10.23
C PRO A 191 4.78 -6.76 9.91
N GLU A 192 3.66 -7.47 9.99
CA GLU A 192 3.56 -8.90 9.68
C GLU A 192 3.06 -9.17 8.24
N GLN A 193 2.71 -8.10 7.49
CA GLN A 193 2.48 -8.21 6.04
C GLN A 193 3.80 -8.31 5.27
N LEU A 194 3.69 -8.53 3.95
CA LEU A 194 4.87 -8.59 3.10
C LEU A 194 5.71 -7.31 3.24
N PRO A 195 7.03 -7.45 3.43
CA PRO A 195 7.93 -6.31 3.52
C PRO A 195 8.08 -5.61 2.16
N SER A 196 8.78 -4.48 2.17
CA SER A 196 9.14 -3.76 0.94
C SER A 196 9.93 -4.64 -0.04
N VAL A 197 9.76 -4.39 -1.33
CA VAL A 197 10.56 -5.03 -2.39
C VAL A 197 12.00 -4.49 -2.39
N GLY A 198 12.16 -3.20 -2.11
CA GLY A 198 13.45 -2.56 -1.91
C GLY A 198 14.08 -2.92 -0.57
N ALA A 199 15.34 -2.59 -0.40
CA ALA A 199 16.09 -2.92 0.82
C ALA A 199 15.67 -2.07 2.02
N GLY A 200 15.53 -2.72 3.17
CA GLY A 200 15.18 -2.12 4.46
C GLY A 200 13.74 -2.40 4.88
N ASN A 201 13.55 -2.79 6.14
CA ASN A 201 12.25 -3.02 6.76
C ASN A 201 11.95 -1.90 7.77
N VAL A 202 11.71 -0.70 7.25
CA VAL A 202 11.69 0.55 8.04
C VAL A 202 10.65 0.49 9.15
N LEU A 203 9.42 0.07 8.86
CA LEU A 203 8.36 0.01 9.86
C LEU A 203 8.72 -0.96 11.00
N TYR A 204 9.20 -2.15 10.66
CA TYR A 204 9.62 -3.15 11.64
C TYR A 204 10.75 -2.65 12.53
N GLU A 205 11.79 -2.05 11.93
CA GLU A 205 12.93 -1.53 12.67
C GLU A 205 12.56 -0.33 13.55
N MET A 206 11.68 0.55 13.10
CA MET A 206 11.16 1.65 13.92
C MET A 206 10.40 1.12 15.15
N ILE A 207 9.54 0.11 14.97
CA ILE A 207 8.81 -0.55 16.08
C ILE A 207 9.81 -1.20 17.03
N ARG A 208 10.76 -1.96 16.53
CA ARG A 208 11.76 -2.68 17.33
C ARG A 208 12.69 -1.74 18.11
N SER A 209 12.96 -0.56 17.59
CA SER A 209 13.80 0.43 18.27
C SER A 209 13.21 0.93 19.59
N GLY A 210 11.90 0.82 19.80
CA GLY A 210 11.21 1.36 20.97
C GLY A 210 11.25 2.88 21.09
N MET A 211 11.79 3.60 20.11
CA MET A 211 11.96 5.05 20.16
C MET A 211 10.67 5.81 19.80
N VAL A 212 9.84 5.24 18.93
CA VAL A 212 8.58 5.84 18.49
C VAL A 212 7.42 5.16 19.20
N PRO A 213 6.47 5.90 19.77
CA PRO A 213 5.28 5.32 20.38
C PRO A 213 4.49 4.47 19.39
N VAL A 214 4.12 3.26 19.81
CA VAL A 214 3.42 2.27 18.97
C VAL A 214 2.11 1.90 19.65
N THR A 215 1.01 2.04 18.94
CA THR A 215 -0.29 1.49 19.35
C THR A 215 -0.65 0.31 18.47
N LYS A 216 -0.77 -0.87 19.07
CA LYS A 216 -1.16 -2.11 18.39
C LYS A 216 -2.66 -2.32 18.51
N LEU A 217 -3.38 -2.26 17.39
CA LEU A 217 -4.79 -2.59 17.31
C LEU A 217 -4.96 -4.11 17.25
N ASN A 218 -5.56 -4.68 18.27
CA ASN A 218 -5.69 -6.12 18.46
C ASN A 218 -7.15 -6.62 18.40
N VAL A 219 -8.12 -5.72 18.35
CA VAL A 219 -9.53 -6.09 18.30
C VAL A 219 -9.95 -6.30 16.85
N ILE A 220 -10.36 -7.52 16.53
CA ILE A 220 -10.97 -7.83 15.25
C ILE A 220 -12.46 -7.60 15.36
N TYR A 221 -12.99 -6.70 14.54
CA TYR A 221 -14.40 -6.37 14.58
C TYR A 221 -15.27 -7.53 14.13
N ARG A 222 -16.51 -7.58 14.67
CA ARG A 222 -17.52 -8.64 14.43
C ARG A 222 -17.70 -9.05 12.97
N GLN A 223 -17.55 -8.13 12.01
CA GLN A 223 -17.62 -8.43 10.58
C GLN A 223 -16.51 -9.34 10.06
N ALA A 224 -15.40 -9.42 10.79
CA ALA A 224 -14.27 -10.28 10.46
C ALA A 224 -14.20 -11.55 11.34
N GLN A 225 -14.98 -11.62 12.43
CA GLN A 225 -15.06 -12.81 13.28
C GLN A 225 -15.85 -13.91 12.55
N GLY A 226 -15.30 -15.12 12.55
CA GLY A 226 -15.89 -16.25 11.82
C GLY A 226 -15.63 -16.24 10.31
N ASN A 227 -14.83 -15.28 9.80
CA ASN A 227 -14.40 -15.30 8.43
C ASN A 227 -13.13 -16.17 8.28
N PRO A 228 -13.21 -17.30 7.57
CA PRO A 228 -12.09 -18.24 7.44
C PRO A 228 -10.84 -17.61 6.84
N ILE A 229 -10.98 -16.57 6.00
CA ILE A 229 -9.83 -15.87 5.42
C ILE A 229 -9.05 -15.14 6.51
N VAL A 230 -9.75 -14.43 7.41
CA VAL A 230 -9.12 -13.67 8.50
C VAL A 230 -8.53 -14.61 9.54
N GLU A 231 -9.27 -15.66 9.92
CA GLU A 231 -8.79 -16.67 10.88
C GLU A 231 -7.54 -17.38 10.37
N ASN A 232 -7.56 -17.82 9.11
CA ASN A 232 -6.42 -18.49 8.49
C ASN A 232 -5.22 -17.56 8.30
N ALA A 233 -5.44 -16.31 7.94
CA ALA A 233 -4.36 -15.33 7.88
C ALA A 233 -3.65 -15.18 9.23
N GLN A 234 -4.40 -15.18 10.35
CA GLN A 234 -3.80 -15.14 11.68
C GLN A 234 -3.06 -16.44 12.03
N LYS A 235 -3.65 -17.59 11.72
CA LYS A 235 -2.97 -18.88 11.92
C LYS A 235 -1.64 -18.93 11.18
N MET A 236 -1.64 -18.54 9.91
CA MET A 236 -0.40 -18.49 9.10
C MET A 236 0.65 -17.55 9.71
N ARG A 237 0.24 -16.41 10.26
CA ARG A 237 1.15 -15.46 10.93
C ARG A 237 1.86 -16.08 12.14
N HIS A 238 1.22 -17.01 12.82
CA HIS A 238 1.78 -17.73 13.97
C HIS A 238 2.44 -19.07 13.58
N GLY A 239 2.55 -19.36 12.28
CA GLY A 239 3.11 -20.63 11.79
C GLY A 239 2.19 -21.83 11.96
N ASP A 240 0.91 -21.61 12.28
CA ASP A 240 -0.07 -22.68 12.37
C ASP A 240 -0.54 -23.09 10.96
N VAL A 241 -0.32 -24.35 10.61
CA VAL A 241 -0.70 -24.93 9.32
C VAL A 241 -2.08 -25.58 9.33
N ASN A 242 -2.74 -25.65 10.50
CA ASN A 242 -4.09 -26.23 10.63
C ASN A 242 -5.15 -25.22 10.21
N LEU A 243 -5.29 -25.01 8.90
CA LEU A 243 -6.18 -24.01 8.34
C LEU A 243 -7.64 -24.49 8.33
N HIS A 244 -8.54 -23.55 8.53
CA HIS A 244 -9.99 -23.79 8.45
C HIS A 244 -10.45 -23.64 7.00
N TYR A 245 -10.90 -24.72 6.40
CA TYR A 245 -11.44 -24.73 5.04
C TYR A 245 -12.97 -24.64 5.08
N ALA A 246 -13.50 -23.62 4.43
CA ALA A 246 -14.94 -23.39 4.34
C ALA A 246 -15.36 -23.28 2.86
N LYS A 247 -16.28 -24.14 2.43
CA LYS A 247 -16.76 -24.18 1.05
C LYS A 247 -17.29 -22.80 0.62
N LYS A 248 -16.83 -22.32 -0.54
CA LYS A 248 -17.13 -20.99 -1.12
C LYS A 248 -16.49 -19.78 -0.42
N GLN A 249 -15.75 -19.95 0.68
CA GLN A 249 -15.10 -18.87 1.39
C GLN A 249 -13.58 -19.00 1.36
N PHE A 250 -13.05 -20.13 1.79
CA PHE A 250 -11.61 -20.43 1.78
C PHE A 250 -11.43 -21.91 1.44
N MET A 251 -10.83 -22.18 0.28
CA MET A 251 -10.59 -23.55 -0.20
C MET A 251 -9.13 -23.71 -0.57
N PHE A 252 -8.61 -24.89 -0.35
CA PHE A 252 -7.30 -25.33 -0.82
C PHE A 252 -7.50 -26.47 -1.83
N MET A 253 -6.84 -26.37 -2.97
CA MET A 253 -6.82 -27.41 -3.99
C MET A 253 -5.36 -27.84 -4.19
N GLU A 254 -5.09 -29.10 -3.95
CA GLU A 254 -3.77 -29.68 -4.15
C GLU A 254 -3.75 -30.48 -5.46
N ASP A 255 -2.79 -30.18 -6.34
CA ASP A 255 -2.45 -31.06 -7.43
C ASP A 255 -1.23 -31.91 -7.07
N ARG A 256 -1.41 -33.23 -7.01
CA ARG A 256 -0.36 -34.20 -6.64
C ARG A 256 0.39 -34.72 -7.85
N THR A 257 -0.04 -34.38 -9.05
CA THR A 257 0.61 -34.85 -10.29
C THR A 257 1.84 -34.05 -10.65
N GLY A 258 1.87 -32.78 -10.24
CA GLY A 258 2.93 -31.82 -10.61
C GLY A 258 2.91 -31.45 -12.10
N ASP A 259 1.85 -31.81 -12.83
CA ASP A 259 1.69 -31.48 -14.24
C ASP A 259 1.18 -30.03 -14.40
N PRO A 260 2.01 -29.11 -14.91
CA PRO A 260 1.61 -27.72 -15.10
C PRO A 260 0.38 -27.55 -16.01
N ALA A 261 0.19 -28.40 -17.00
CA ALA A 261 -0.92 -28.30 -17.94
C ALA A 261 -2.27 -28.57 -17.27
N ARG A 262 -2.31 -29.53 -16.35
CA ARG A 262 -3.51 -29.82 -15.55
C ARG A 262 -3.84 -28.68 -14.59
N ILE A 263 -2.81 -28.08 -13.99
CA ILE A 263 -2.98 -26.94 -13.08
C ILE A 263 -3.50 -25.73 -13.90
N GLU A 264 -2.91 -25.45 -15.06
CA GLU A 264 -3.37 -24.40 -15.97
C GLU A 264 -4.86 -24.56 -16.31
N GLU A 265 -5.26 -25.75 -16.72
CA GLU A 265 -6.64 -26.05 -17.09
C GLU A 265 -7.59 -25.84 -15.91
N ALA A 266 -7.31 -26.43 -14.76
CA ALA A 266 -8.14 -26.31 -13.56
C ALA A 266 -8.29 -24.85 -13.09
N VAL A 267 -7.19 -24.07 -13.14
CA VAL A 267 -7.20 -22.65 -12.75
C VAL A 267 -8.01 -21.82 -13.74
N CYS A 268 -7.87 -22.05 -15.06
CA CYS A 268 -8.63 -21.33 -16.08
C CYS A 268 -10.15 -21.63 -15.95
N GLU A 269 -10.54 -22.90 -15.77
CA GLU A 269 -11.94 -23.25 -15.55
C GLU A 269 -12.52 -22.61 -14.30
N LEU A 270 -11.77 -22.63 -13.19
CA LEU A 270 -12.18 -22.01 -11.93
C LEU A 270 -12.36 -20.51 -12.09
N TYR A 271 -11.43 -19.85 -12.79
CA TYR A 271 -11.48 -18.42 -13.06
C TYR A 271 -12.70 -18.06 -13.92
N GLU A 272 -12.94 -18.79 -15.03
CA GLU A 272 -14.11 -18.59 -15.88
C GLU A 272 -15.44 -18.75 -15.11
N LYS A 273 -15.58 -19.83 -14.32
CA LYS A 273 -16.74 -20.04 -13.46
C LYS A 273 -16.94 -18.88 -12.48
N SER A 274 -15.83 -18.39 -11.91
CA SER A 274 -15.89 -17.33 -10.91
C SER A 274 -16.29 -16.00 -11.52
N ILE A 275 -15.79 -15.61 -12.69
CA ILE A 275 -16.17 -14.36 -13.36
C ILE A 275 -17.62 -14.40 -13.86
N ARG A 276 -18.12 -15.56 -14.33
CA ARG A 276 -19.54 -15.73 -14.70
C ARG A 276 -20.46 -15.55 -13.50
N ALA A 277 -20.03 -16.02 -12.32
CA ALA A 277 -20.86 -15.97 -11.11
C ALA A 277 -20.79 -14.63 -10.38
N LYS A 278 -19.65 -13.92 -10.42
CA LYS A 278 -19.38 -12.74 -9.59
C LYS A 278 -19.10 -11.47 -10.38
N GLY A 279 -18.93 -11.56 -11.69
CA GLY A 279 -18.45 -10.47 -12.54
C GLY A 279 -16.93 -10.35 -12.55
N ALA A 280 -16.36 -9.95 -13.68
CA ALA A 280 -14.90 -9.88 -13.87
C ALA A 280 -14.21 -8.89 -12.93
N SER A 281 -14.88 -7.80 -12.51
CA SER A 281 -14.36 -6.81 -11.57
C SER A 281 -14.11 -7.36 -10.17
N ASN A 282 -14.82 -8.43 -9.78
CA ASN A 282 -14.78 -9.00 -8.43
C ASN A 282 -13.90 -10.24 -8.31
N VAL A 283 -13.18 -10.61 -9.38
CA VAL A 283 -12.34 -11.80 -9.41
C VAL A 283 -10.93 -11.42 -9.86
N ALA A 284 -9.92 -11.91 -9.13
CA ALA A 284 -8.52 -11.77 -9.48
C ALA A 284 -7.80 -13.11 -9.36
N LEU A 285 -6.90 -13.39 -10.31
CA LEU A 285 -5.94 -14.49 -10.25
C LEU A 285 -4.58 -13.91 -9.85
N LEU A 286 -4.01 -14.42 -8.76
CA LEU A 286 -2.69 -14.03 -8.29
C LEU A 286 -1.68 -15.14 -8.58
N CYS A 287 -0.56 -14.77 -9.15
CA CYS A 287 0.56 -15.68 -9.42
C CYS A 287 1.82 -15.17 -8.71
N PRO A 288 2.66 -16.05 -8.15
CA PRO A 288 3.88 -15.61 -7.45
C PRO A 288 4.95 -15.05 -8.40
N TYR A 289 4.91 -15.40 -9.68
CA TYR A 289 5.90 -14.97 -10.66
C TYR A 289 5.27 -14.34 -11.91
N ARG A 290 5.93 -13.32 -12.47
CA ARG A 290 5.56 -12.74 -13.77
C ARG A 290 5.91 -13.65 -14.95
N HIS A 291 7.11 -14.26 -14.93
CA HIS A 291 7.67 -15.01 -16.07
C HIS A 291 8.65 -16.13 -15.69
N LYS A 292 8.98 -16.31 -14.40
CA LYS A 292 10.06 -17.25 -13.98
C LYS A 292 9.63 -18.72 -13.83
N SER A 293 8.35 -19.03 -13.86
CA SER A 293 7.85 -20.40 -13.71
C SER A 293 6.94 -20.78 -14.86
N ALA A 294 6.62 -22.05 -15.03
CA ALA A 294 5.62 -22.50 -16.01
C ALA A 294 4.26 -21.85 -15.75
N LEU A 295 3.87 -21.77 -14.47
CA LEU A 295 2.64 -21.12 -14.01
C LEU A 295 2.92 -19.65 -13.62
N ASN A 296 2.74 -18.74 -14.56
CA ASN A 296 3.10 -17.35 -14.38
C ASN A 296 2.03 -16.40 -14.95
N VAL A 297 2.10 -15.11 -14.55
CA VAL A 297 1.14 -14.07 -14.97
C VAL A 297 1.04 -13.96 -16.50
N ASN A 298 2.16 -13.94 -17.21
CA ASN A 298 2.13 -13.76 -18.68
C ASN A 298 1.45 -14.95 -19.36
N ARG A 299 1.69 -16.17 -18.87
CA ARG A 299 1.06 -17.37 -19.40
C ARG A 299 -0.43 -17.38 -19.16
N PHE A 300 -0.88 -17.11 -17.93
CA PHE A 300 -2.30 -17.06 -17.63
C PHE A 300 -3.03 -15.92 -18.32
N ASN A 301 -2.41 -14.75 -18.46
CA ASN A 301 -3.02 -13.65 -19.22
C ASN A 301 -3.32 -14.07 -20.65
N LYS A 302 -2.38 -14.76 -21.32
CA LYS A 302 -2.57 -15.25 -22.70
C LYS A 302 -3.68 -16.30 -22.76
N LEU A 303 -3.66 -17.30 -21.87
CA LEU A 303 -4.67 -18.37 -21.84
C LEU A 303 -6.07 -17.82 -21.57
N LEU A 304 -6.19 -16.94 -20.58
CA LEU A 304 -7.47 -16.36 -20.20
C LEU A 304 -8.01 -15.38 -21.25
N GLN A 305 -7.13 -14.63 -21.93
CA GLN A 305 -7.53 -13.77 -23.05
C GLN A 305 -8.20 -14.60 -24.15
N GLU A 306 -7.59 -15.71 -24.56
CA GLU A 306 -8.16 -16.59 -25.60
C GLU A 306 -9.50 -17.22 -25.19
N ARG A 307 -9.70 -17.49 -23.91
CA ARG A 307 -10.92 -18.11 -23.39
C ARG A 307 -12.05 -17.11 -23.12
N ILE A 308 -11.72 -15.93 -22.61
CA ILE A 308 -12.70 -14.93 -22.15
C ILE A 308 -13.01 -13.92 -23.25
N ASN A 309 -12.00 -13.53 -24.01
CA ASN A 309 -12.08 -12.56 -25.08
C ASN A 309 -11.36 -13.06 -26.35
N PRO A 310 -11.88 -14.15 -26.99
CA PRO A 310 -11.26 -14.71 -28.18
C PRO A 310 -11.22 -13.71 -29.34
N ALA A 311 -10.32 -13.96 -30.28
CA ALA A 311 -10.26 -13.18 -31.52
C ALA A 311 -11.57 -13.26 -32.27
N SER A 312 -11.99 -12.13 -32.86
CA SER A 312 -13.19 -12.03 -33.70
C SER A 312 -12.92 -11.06 -34.86
N PRO A 313 -13.50 -11.30 -36.03
CA PRO A 313 -13.41 -10.36 -37.15
C PRO A 313 -13.95 -8.95 -36.86
N THR A 314 -14.78 -8.82 -35.82
CA THR A 314 -15.41 -7.56 -35.41
C THR A 314 -14.62 -6.80 -34.36
N LYS A 315 -13.48 -7.34 -33.86
CA LYS A 315 -12.66 -6.72 -32.82
C LYS A 315 -11.31 -6.31 -33.38
N ASN A 316 -10.97 -5.07 -33.16
CA ASN A 316 -9.62 -4.60 -33.43
C ASN A 316 -8.65 -5.11 -32.36
N PHE A 317 -7.40 -5.22 -32.74
CA PHE A 317 -6.32 -5.59 -31.82
C PHE A 317 -5.06 -4.77 -32.11
N ALA A 318 -4.22 -4.62 -31.11
CA ALA A 318 -2.90 -3.99 -31.23
C ALA A 318 -1.84 -4.82 -30.51
N ILE A 319 -0.61 -4.75 -30.98
CA ILE A 319 0.54 -5.35 -30.31
C ILE A 319 1.39 -4.21 -29.74
N PHE A 320 1.57 -4.20 -28.43
CA PHE A 320 2.40 -3.22 -27.74
C PHE A 320 3.35 -3.92 -26.76
N ASN A 321 4.64 -3.65 -26.87
CA ASN A 321 5.68 -4.32 -26.06
C ASN A 321 5.57 -5.85 -26.09
N SER A 322 5.40 -6.44 -27.25
CA SER A 322 5.23 -7.90 -27.47
C SER A 322 4.01 -8.51 -26.77
N LYS A 323 3.03 -7.70 -26.40
CA LYS A 323 1.76 -8.15 -25.83
C LYS A 323 0.63 -7.80 -26.79
N LEU A 324 -0.26 -8.76 -26.99
CA LEU A 324 -1.46 -8.60 -27.76
C LEU A 324 -2.57 -8.01 -26.87
N PHE A 325 -3.20 -6.95 -27.34
CA PHE A 325 -4.38 -6.32 -26.75
C PHE A 325 -5.52 -6.36 -27.74
N ARG A 326 -6.73 -6.66 -27.26
CA ARG A 326 -7.97 -6.69 -28.05
C ARG A 326 -9.02 -5.78 -27.44
N GLU A 327 -9.92 -5.27 -28.25
CA GLU A 327 -11.14 -4.64 -27.76
C GLU A 327 -11.90 -5.60 -26.85
N GLY A 328 -12.34 -5.12 -25.68
CA GLY A 328 -12.94 -5.93 -24.63
C GLY A 328 -11.95 -6.51 -23.61
N ASP A 329 -10.64 -6.36 -23.79
CA ASP A 329 -9.67 -6.81 -22.80
C ASP A 329 -9.74 -5.96 -21.54
N ARG A 330 -9.69 -6.64 -20.39
CA ARG A 330 -9.48 -6.00 -19.10
C ARG A 330 -8.00 -5.72 -18.91
N VAL A 331 -7.68 -4.47 -18.70
CA VAL A 331 -6.29 -3.98 -18.59
C VAL A 331 -6.05 -3.24 -17.29
N MET A 332 -4.79 -3.15 -16.90
CA MET A 332 -4.36 -2.35 -15.77
C MET A 332 -3.31 -1.35 -16.23
N GLN A 333 -3.51 -0.09 -15.87
CA GLN A 333 -2.52 0.95 -16.08
C GLN A 333 -1.25 0.66 -15.28
N THR A 334 -0.09 0.70 -15.92
CA THR A 334 1.20 0.38 -15.28
C THR A 334 2.08 1.60 -15.01
N LYS A 335 1.74 2.75 -15.59
CA LYS A 335 2.43 4.04 -15.38
C LYS A 335 1.37 5.11 -15.15
N ASN A 336 1.73 6.16 -14.40
CA ASN A 336 0.85 7.32 -14.26
C ASN A 336 0.79 8.08 -15.59
N THR A 337 -0.43 8.47 -15.98
CA THR A 337 -0.71 9.39 -17.07
C THR A 337 -1.66 10.48 -16.57
N ASP A 338 -1.96 11.47 -17.38
CA ASP A 338 -2.89 12.53 -17.04
C ASP A 338 -4.33 12.00 -16.82
N PHE A 339 -4.67 10.87 -17.44
CA PHE A 339 -6.02 10.29 -17.44
C PHE A 339 -6.17 9.06 -16.52
N ALA A 340 -5.09 8.36 -16.20
CA ALA A 340 -5.13 7.13 -15.40
C ALA A 340 -3.87 6.98 -14.55
N LYS A 341 -4.05 6.47 -13.33
CA LYS A 341 -2.96 6.23 -12.38
C LYS A 341 -2.51 4.77 -12.43
N ASN A 342 -1.27 4.52 -12.04
CA ASN A 342 -0.74 3.16 -11.93
C ASN A 342 -1.60 2.32 -10.97
N GLY A 343 -2.08 1.18 -11.46
CA GLY A 343 -2.99 0.27 -10.76
C GLY A 343 -4.47 0.45 -11.11
N ASP A 344 -4.84 1.46 -11.88
CA ASP A 344 -6.22 1.61 -12.37
C ASP A 344 -6.55 0.49 -13.33
N ILE A 345 -7.76 -0.05 -13.18
CA ILE A 345 -8.27 -1.14 -14.01
C ILE A 345 -9.35 -0.59 -14.92
N GLY A 346 -9.23 -0.90 -16.19
CA GLY A 346 -10.19 -0.55 -17.22
C GLY A 346 -10.47 -1.69 -18.19
N VAL A 347 -11.33 -1.42 -19.14
CA VAL A 347 -11.62 -2.29 -20.28
C VAL A 347 -11.32 -1.51 -21.56
N ILE A 348 -10.64 -2.11 -22.51
CA ILE A 348 -10.38 -1.50 -23.82
C ILE A 348 -11.71 -1.42 -24.56
N HIS A 349 -12.20 -0.21 -24.79
CA HIS A 349 -13.45 0.02 -25.49
C HIS A 349 -13.28 -0.07 -27.00
N SER A 350 -12.26 0.61 -27.53
CA SER A 350 -11.95 0.62 -28.96
C SER A 350 -10.43 0.80 -29.17
N ILE A 351 -9.95 0.29 -30.28
CA ILE A 351 -8.58 0.46 -30.76
C ILE A 351 -8.67 1.12 -32.14
N SER A 352 -8.15 2.33 -32.26
CA SER A 352 -8.01 3.05 -33.52
C SER A 352 -6.54 3.23 -33.82
N PHE A 353 -6.19 3.12 -35.10
CA PHE A 353 -4.86 3.43 -35.58
C PHE A 353 -4.94 4.81 -36.26
N GLU A 354 -4.41 5.82 -35.59
CA GLU A 354 -4.13 7.10 -36.24
C GLU A 354 -2.77 6.95 -36.93
N ALA A 355 -2.71 7.28 -38.23
CA ALA A 355 -1.44 7.39 -38.90
C ALA A 355 -0.65 8.52 -38.24
N ASP A 356 0.51 8.18 -37.68
CA ASP A 356 1.43 9.19 -37.15
C ASP A 356 1.85 10.06 -38.31
N LYS A 357 1.54 11.36 -38.24
CA LYS A 357 1.85 12.28 -39.37
C LYS A 357 3.34 12.48 -39.55
N ASP A 358 4.14 12.06 -38.58
CA ASP A 358 5.59 12.20 -38.58
C ASP A 358 6.34 10.88 -38.84
N ASP A 359 5.66 9.72 -38.91
CA ASP A 359 6.25 8.41 -39.31
C ASP A 359 5.36 7.70 -40.35
N PRO A 360 5.63 7.87 -41.65
CA PRO A 360 4.84 7.30 -42.75
C PRO A 360 5.10 5.82 -43.04
N ASN A 361 5.88 5.04 -42.21
CA ASN A 361 6.14 3.62 -42.44
C ASN A 361 5.44 2.71 -41.46
#